data_b8c7e6dfeb97b8ba61366f986759a3d1
#
_entry.id   b8c7e6dfeb97b8ba61366f986759a3d1
#
_cell.length_a   1.000
_cell.length_b   1.000
_cell.length_c   1.000
_cell.angle_alpha   90.00
_cell.angle_beta   90.00
_cell.angle_gamma   90.00
#
_symmetry.space_group_name_H-M   'P 1'
#
loop_
_entity.id
_entity.type
_entity.pdbx_description
1 polymer ?
#
loop_
_entity_poly.entity_id
_entity_poly.type
_entity_poly.pdbx_seq_one_letter_code
_entity_poly.pdbx_strand_id
1 'polypeptide(L)'
;MSSKITIIGAGSVGATIAYTLSQRSIASEIVLIDINKQKAEGEVMDIEQGTSFREPISIVAGDYPDAADSDIVIITSGIARKPGQTRIELTQTNVNIMKSITPEIVKVAPKALYIIVSNPCDIMTYAFAKLSGLPESQILGSGTALDTARLRCRLSRHYGVSEKNIHAYVFGEHGDTSFVPWSRAFVAGATLDEFDKIAHEDQKDMPPLDREEVLEYVHTSGSTVIAKKGATFYAVAVSVCRLCSLLLAASDTIVSVSTMLHGEYGIEDVCLSTMASIGPEGVKSIVRVPLTEEETEKLHASANALKNVIAQIDL
;
A
#
# COMPACT_ATOMS: atom_id res chain seq x y z
N MET A 1 20.34 -6.53 12.92
CA MET A 1 19.36 -6.41 14.03
C MET A 1 18.27 -7.43 13.80
N SER A 2 17.77 -8.05 14.85
CA SER A 2 16.59 -8.91 14.76
C SER A 2 15.37 -8.02 14.50
N SER A 3 14.59 -8.30 13.47
CA SER A 3 13.35 -7.57 13.16
C SER A 3 12.18 -8.54 13.18
N LYS A 4 11.10 -8.13 13.88
CA LYS A 4 9.88 -8.88 14.01
C LYS A 4 8.73 -8.21 13.28
N ILE A 5 8.06 -8.97 12.43
CA ILE A 5 6.91 -8.48 11.67
C ILE A 5 5.70 -9.37 11.95
N THR A 6 4.61 -8.76 12.42
CA THR A 6 3.33 -9.46 12.57
C THR A 6 2.41 -9.13 11.41
N ILE A 7 1.71 -10.15 10.89
CA ILE A 7 0.72 -10.02 9.82
C ILE A 7 -0.63 -10.52 10.35
N ILE A 8 -1.64 -9.66 10.29
CA ILE A 8 -3.02 -10.00 10.69
C ILE A 8 -3.84 -10.25 9.43
N GLY A 9 -4.23 -11.49 9.22
CA GLY A 9 -4.92 -12.02 8.05
C GLY A 9 -4.05 -12.98 7.25
N ALA A 10 -4.35 -14.29 7.30
CA ALA A 10 -3.70 -15.35 6.52
C ALA A 10 -4.42 -15.63 5.18
N GLY A 11 -5.04 -14.58 4.60
CA GLY A 11 -5.58 -14.64 3.24
C GLY A 11 -4.47 -14.69 2.19
N SER A 12 -4.84 -14.75 0.89
CA SER A 12 -3.85 -14.80 -0.19
C SER A 12 -2.83 -13.65 -0.13
N VAL A 13 -3.23 -12.47 0.31
CA VAL A 13 -2.32 -11.32 0.45
C VAL A 13 -1.37 -11.52 1.63
N GLY A 14 -1.91 -11.80 2.84
CA GLY A 14 -1.07 -11.93 4.04
C GLY A 14 -0.10 -13.10 3.97
N ALA A 15 -0.54 -14.27 3.49
CA ALA A 15 0.32 -15.43 3.29
C ALA A 15 1.43 -15.13 2.25
N THR A 16 1.10 -14.44 1.15
CA THR A 16 2.11 -14.05 0.16
C THR A 16 3.08 -13.00 0.70
N ILE A 17 2.62 -12.08 1.58
CA ILE A 17 3.52 -11.14 2.28
C ILE A 17 4.47 -11.93 3.18
N ALA A 18 3.98 -12.86 4.01
CA ALA A 18 4.80 -13.71 4.88
C ALA A 18 5.86 -14.46 4.07
N TYR A 19 5.45 -15.12 2.97
CA TYR A 19 6.37 -15.79 2.05
C TYR A 19 7.40 -14.83 1.46
N THR A 20 6.98 -13.65 0.98
CA THR A 20 7.88 -12.67 0.35
C THR A 20 8.89 -12.09 1.34
N LEU A 21 8.46 -11.77 2.57
CA LEU A 21 9.34 -11.32 3.65
C LEU A 21 10.42 -12.37 3.94
N SER A 22 9.99 -13.62 4.01
CA SER A 22 10.88 -14.75 4.27
C SER A 22 11.90 -14.96 3.14
N GLN A 23 11.49 -14.83 1.87
CA GLN A 23 12.38 -15.00 0.72
C GLN A 23 13.41 -13.85 0.59
N ARG A 24 13.07 -12.66 1.08
CA ARG A 24 13.92 -11.47 0.97
C ARG A 24 14.72 -11.17 2.23
N SER A 25 14.60 -12.02 3.25
CA SER A 25 15.28 -11.85 4.55
C SER A 25 15.08 -10.45 5.16
N ILE A 26 13.85 -9.91 5.02
CA ILE A 26 13.50 -8.57 5.53
C ILE A 26 13.24 -8.64 7.04
N ALA A 27 12.70 -9.75 7.52
CA ALA A 27 12.46 -10.00 8.94
C ALA A 27 13.16 -11.28 9.38
N SER A 28 13.61 -11.30 10.64
CA SER A 28 14.13 -12.52 11.29
C SER A 28 13.04 -13.32 12.00
N GLU A 29 11.93 -12.66 12.34
CA GLU A 29 10.75 -13.26 12.95
C GLU A 29 9.47 -12.78 12.28
N ILE A 30 8.59 -13.70 11.91
CA ILE A 30 7.29 -13.43 11.30
C ILE A 30 6.22 -14.13 12.13
N VAL A 31 5.20 -13.37 12.55
CA VAL A 31 4.01 -13.91 13.21
C VAL A 31 2.83 -13.75 12.27
N LEU A 32 2.15 -14.83 11.92
CA LEU A 32 0.96 -14.82 11.09
C LEU A 32 -0.28 -15.12 11.93
N ILE A 33 -1.21 -14.19 12.01
CA ILE A 33 -2.42 -14.28 12.82
C ILE A 33 -3.64 -14.31 11.89
N ASP A 34 -4.56 -15.23 12.14
CA ASP A 34 -5.87 -15.29 11.45
C ASP A 34 -6.93 -15.83 12.42
N ILE A 35 -8.17 -15.38 12.26
CA ILE A 35 -9.32 -15.94 12.96
C ILE A 35 -9.50 -17.43 12.64
N ASN A 36 -9.14 -17.86 11.44
CA ASN A 36 -9.01 -19.26 11.06
C ASN A 36 -7.58 -19.75 11.36
N LYS A 37 -7.35 -20.19 12.60
CA LYS A 37 -6.05 -20.66 13.07
C LYS A 37 -5.47 -21.79 12.22
N GLN A 38 -6.30 -22.75 11.83
CA GLN A 38 -5.86 -23.88 11.00
C GLN A 38 -5.32 -23.42 9.63
N LYS A 39 -5.91 -22.36 9.08
CA LYS A 39 -5.40 -21.77 7.86
C LYS A 39 -4.03 -21.11 8.07
N ALA A 40 -3.89 -20.31 9.12
CA ALA A 40 -2.61 -19.69 9.47
C ALA A 40 -1.51 -20.75 9.71
N GLU A 41 -1.82 -21.82 10.43
CA GLU A 41 -0.92 -22.96 10.66
C GLU A 41 -0.49 -23.62 9.34
N GLY A 42 -1.45 -23.87 8.42
CA GLY A 42 -1.15 -24.45 7.11
C GLY A 42 -0.22 -23.58 6.25
N GLU A 43 -0.49 -22.27 6.19
CA GLU A 43 0.37 -21.31 5.46
C GLU A 43 1.77 -21.24 6.08
N VAL A 44 1.88 -21.22 7.41
CA VAL A 44 3.16 -21.21 8.12
C VAL A 44 3.94 -22.49 7.87
N MET A 45 3.30 -23.66 7.97
CA MET A 45 3.96 -24.95 7.71
C MET A 45 4.52 -25.03 6.28
N ASP A 46 3.78 -24.57 5.29
CA ASP A 46 4.23 -24.59 3.90
C ASP A 46 5.44 -23.66 3.68
N ILE A 47 5.39 -22.44 4.25
CA ILE A 47 6.50 -21.49 4.19
C ILE A 47 7.73 -22.02 4.96
N GLU A 48 7.53 -22.61 6.15
CA GLU A 48 8.61 -23.10 7.02
C GLU A 48 9.38 -24.26 6.38
N GLN A 49 8.71 -25.15 5.68
CA GLN A 49 9.33 -26.28 4.98
C GLN A 49 10.34 -25.83 3.92
N GLY A 50 10.21 -24.59 3.41
CA GLY A 50 11.18 -23.97 2.50
C GLY A 50 12.40 -23.34 3.18
N THR A 51 12.44 -23.21 4.51
CA THR A 51 13.50 -22.45 5.21
C THR A 51 14.87 -23.10 5.10
N SER A 52 14.96 -24.43 4.92
CA SER A 52 16.24 -25.13 4.72
C SER A 52 17.01 -24.73 3.45
N PHE A 53 16.34 -24.03 2.52
CA PHE A 53 16.93 -23.59 1.24
C PHE A 53 17.31 -22.10 1.22
N ARG A 54 17.26 -21.41 2.36
CA ARG A 54 17.48 -19.97 2.47
C ARG A 54 18.02 -19.57 3.84
N GLU A 55 18.23 -18.27 4.07
CA GLU A 55 18.62 -17.73 5.36
C GLU A 55 17.59 -18.11 6.44
N PRO A 56 18.05 -18.51 7.64
CA PRO A 56 17.17 -18.91 8.75
C PRO A 56 16.26 -17.74 9.16
N ILE A 57 14.96 -18.04 9.29
CA ILE A 57 13.98 -17.14 9.88
C ILE A 57 13.07 -17.95 10.81
N SER A 58 12.50 -17.30 11.82
CA SER A 58 11.40 -17.83 12.60
C SER A 58 10.08 -17.39 11.96
N ILE A 59 9.19 -18.34 11.68
CA ILE A 59 7.84 -18.05 11.25
C ILE A 59 6.87 -18.88 12.07
N VAL A 60 5.85 -18.25 12.67
CA VAL A 60 4.89 -18.91 13.54
C VAL A 60 3.46 -18.47 13.21
N ALA A 61 2.51 -19.42 13.32
CA ALA A 61 1.10 -19.10 13.42
C ALA A 61 0.82 -18.76 14.89
N GLY A 62 0.42 -17.51 15.15
CA GLY A 62 0.26 -17.01 16.51
C GLY A 62 -1.10 -16.39 16.79
N ASP A 63 -1.23 -15.91 18.00
CA ASP A 63 -2.33 -15.08 18.50
C ASP A 63 -1.83 -13.65 18.79
N TYR A 64 -2.71 -12.74 19.21
CA TYR A 64 -2.32 -11.36 19.50
C TYR A 64 -1.17 -11.21 20.50
N PRO A 65 -1.08 -11.99 21.60
CA PRO A 65 0.07 -11.90 22.51
C PRO A 65 1.42 -12.17 21.85
N ASP A 66 1.45 -13.00 20.79
CA ASP A 66 2.67 -13.30 20.05
C ASP A 66 3.16 -12.12 19.21
N ALA A 67 2.31 -11.10 18.97
CA ALA A 67 2.68 -9.87 18.30
C ALA A 67 3.47 -8.88 19.18
N ALA A 68 3.66 -9.19 20.47
CA ALA A 68 4.44 -8.33 21.35
C ALA A 68 5.85 -8.08 20.78
N ASP A 69 6.34 -6.85 20.96
CA ASP A 69 7.65 -6.39 20.48
C ASP A 69 7.83 -6.46 18.96
N SER A 70 6.74 -6.46 18.18
CA SER A 70 6.82 -6.30 16.73
C SER A 70 7.33 -4.91 16.35
N ASP A 71 8.27 -4.85 15.40
CA ASP A 71 8.70 -3.61 14.78
C ASP A 71 7.64 -3.09 13.81
N ILE A 72 7.00 -4.00 13.07
CA ILE A 72 5.95 -3.69 12.10
C ILE A 72 4.77 -4.64 12.28
N VAL A 73 3.56 -4.09 12.24
CA VAL A 73 2.31 -4.83 12.14
C VAL A 73 1.64 -4.52 10.80
N ILE A 74 1.31 -5.56 10.04
CA ILE A 74 0.64 -5.44 8.74
C ILE A 74 -0.79 -5.96 8.89
N ILE A 75 -1.79 -5.13 8.57
CA ILE A 75 -3.20 -5.51 8.64
C ILE A 75 -3.72 -5.75 7.22
N THR A 76 -3.97 -7.02 6.90
CA THR A 76 -4.54 -7.46 5.62
C THR A 76 -5.96 -8.04 5.78
N SER A 77 -6.47 -8.08 7.02
CA SER A 77 -7.78 -8.64 7.34
C SER A 77 -8.90 -7.84 6.71
N GLY A 78 -9.84 -8.52 6.14
CA GLY A 78 -11.02 -7.95 5.49
C GLY A 78 -11.68 -8.97 4.58
N ILE A 79 -12.88 -8.65 4.13
CA ILE A 79 -13.60 -9.48 3.18
C ILE A 79 -13.65 -8.82 1.80
N ALA A 80 -13.66 -9.65 0.76
CA ALA A 80 -13.90 -9.19 -0.61
C ALA A 80 -15.40 -8.90 -0.83
N ARG A 81 -15.69 -8.01 -1.78
CA ARG A 81 -17.05 -7.65 -2.16
C ARG A 81 -17.82 -8.87 -2.64
N LYS A 82 -19.03 -9.08 -2.08
CA LYS A 82 -19.94 -10.13 -2.52
C LYS A 82 -20.84 -9.63 -3.65
N PRO A 83 -21.37 -10.52 -4.51
CA PRO A 83 -22.38 -10.13 -5.48
C PRO A 83 -23.59 -9.46 -4.81
N GLY A 84 -24.02 -8.31 -5.34
CA GLY A 84 -25.15 -7.52 -4.80
C GLY A 84 -24.81 -6.64 -3.59
N GLN A 85 -23.63 -6.74 -3.00
CA GLN A 85 -23.22 -5.88 -1.89
C GLN A 85 -22.80 -4.50 -2.40
N THR A 86 -23.29 -3.44 -1.75
CA THR A 86 -22.87 -2.05 -2.06
C THR A 86 -21.45 -1.77 -1.55
N ARG A 87 -20.81 -0.72 -2.07
CA ARG A 87 -19.49 -0.27 -1.60
C ARG A 87 -19.53 0.14 -0.12
N ILE A 88 -20.61 0.82 0.31
CA ILE A 88 -20.79 1.27 1.71
C ILE A 88 -20.93 0.09 2.66
N GLU A 89 -21.78 -0.90 2.33
CA GLU A 89 -21.95 -2.11 3.16
C GLU A 89 -20.65 -2.91 3.30
N LEU A 90 -19.86 -3.04 2.23
CA LEU A 90 -18.54 -3.67 2.30
C LEU A 90 -17.60 -2.88 3.21
N THR A 91 -17.57 -1.55 3.04
CA THR A 91 -16.72 -0.67 3.85
C THR A 91 -17.09 -0.79 5.32
N GLN A 92 -18.38 -0.71 5.67
CA GLN A 92 -18.84 -0.88 7.05
C GLN A 92 -18.46 -2.24 7.64
N THR A 93 -18.58 -3.30 6.85
CA THR A 93 -18.16 -4.64 7.30
C THR A 93 -16.68 -4.68 7.64
N ASN A 94 -15.82 -4.10 6.78
CA ASN A 94 -14.38 -4.08 7.01
C ASN A 94 -13.99 -3.12 8.15
N VAL A 95 -14.71 -2.02 8.34
CA VAL A 95 -14.58 -1.14 9.54
C VAL A 95 -14.90 -1.92 10.81
N ASN A 96 -15.95 -2.71 10.83
CA ASN A 96 -16.31 -3.53 12.00
C ASN A 96 -15.23 -4.59 12.31
N ILE A 97 -14.60 -5.16 11.29
CA ILE A 97 -13.42 -6.02 11.47
C ILE A 97 -12.26 -5.22 12.07
N MET A 98 -11.99 -4.01 11.57
CA MET A 98 -10.94 -3.14 12.10
C MET A 98 -11.23 -2.75 13.56
N LYS A 99 -12.49 -2.43 13.92
CA LYS A 99 -12.90 -2.19 15.31
C LYS A 99 -12.59 -3.36 16.25
N SER A 100 -12.69 -4.61 15.77
CA SER A 100 -12.38 -5.79 16.57
C SER A 100 -10.88 -6.06 16.71
N ILE A 101 -10.08 -5.74 15.70
CA ILE A 101 -8.63 -5.99 15.67
C ILE A 101 -7.88 -4.91 16.46
N THR A 102 -8.25 -3.64 16.27
CA THR A 102 -7.48 -2.50 16.77
C THR A 102 -7.19 -2.56 18.27
N PRO A 103 -8.16 -2.74 19.18
CA PRO A 103 -7.88 -2.75 20.62
C PRO A 103 -6.98 -3.92 21.06
N GLU A 104 -7.09 -5.06 20.39
CA GLU A 104 -6.30 -6.25 20.73
C GLU A 104 -4.83 -6.07 20.31
N ILE A 105 -4.58 -5.57 19.09
CA ILE A 105 -3.21 -5.44 18.60
C ILE A 105 -2.49 -4.24 19.22
N VAL A 106 -3.17 -3.10 19.41
CA VAL A 106 -2.57 -1.92 20.03
C VAL A 106 -2.15 -2.17 21.47
N LYS A 107 -2.90 -2.98 22.22
CA LYS A 107 -2.58 -3.37 23.59
C LYS A 107 -1.25 -4.12 23.67
N VAL A 108 -0.91 -4.93 22.69
CA VAL A 108 0.28 -5.83 22.74
C VAL A 108 1.46 -5.28 21.96
N ALA A 109 1.22 -4.47 20.91
CA ALA A 109 2.26 -3.90 20.06
C ALA A 109 2.16 -2.36 19.94
N PRO A 110 2.10 -1.58 21.05
CA PRO A 110 1.84 -0.14 21.02
C PRO A 110 2.97 0.69 20.40
N LYS A 111 4.14 0.10 20.19
CA LYS A 111 5.32 0.78 19.62
C LYS A 111 5.57 0.41 18.15
N ALA A 112 4.83 -0.55 17.63
CA ALA A 112 5.00 -1.02 16.26
C ALA A 112 4.62 0.08 15.25
N LEU A 113 5.20 0.01 14.06
CA LEU A 113 4.72 0.73 12.89
C LEU A 113 3.62 -0.10 12.21
N TYR A 114 2.55 0.54 11.79
CA TYR A 114 1.39 -0.13 11.24
C TYR A 114 1.24 0.14 9.74
N ILE A 115 1.15 -0.94 8.96
CA ILE A 115 0.87 -0.87 7.52
C ILE A 115 -0.53 -1.43 7.27
N ILE A 116 -1.44 -0.58 6.83
CA ILE A 116 -2.80 -0.97 6.50
C ILE A 116 -2.87 -1.33 5.01
N VAL A 117 -3.32 -2.56 4.73
CA VAL A 117 -3.44 -3.12 3.38
C VAL A 117 -4.88 -3.51 3.07
N SER A 118 -5.70 -3.65 4.11
CA SER A 118 -7.14 -3.95 4.00
C SER A 118 -7.88 -2.90 3.17
N ASN A 119 -8.77 -3.35 2.28
CA ASN A 119 -9.55 -2.44 1.43
C ASN A 119 -10.93 -2.12 2.02
N PRO A 120 -11.43 -0.90 1.77
CA PRO A 120 -10.81 0.23 1.04
C PRO A 120 -9.66 0.86 1.83
N CYS A 121 -8.45 0.83 1.27
CA CYS A 121 -7.20 1.08 2.01
C CYS A 121 -7.18 2.42 2.75
N ASP A 122 -7.54 3.53 2.10
CA ASP A 122 -7.49 4.86 2.69
C ASP A 122 -8.50 5.00 3.85
N ILE A 123 -9.71 4.43 3.69
CA ILE A 123 -10.74 4.43 4.74
C ILE A 123 -10.34 3.54 5.91
N MET A 124 -9.74 2.38 5.64
CA MET A 124 -9.24 1.49 6.70
C MET A 124 -8.07 2.11 7.45
N THR A 125 -7.20 2.85 6.76
CA THR A 125 -6.10 3.62 7.38
C THR A 125 -6.66 4.72 8.28
N TYR A 126 -7.64 5.47 7.79
CA TYR A 126 -8.35 6.48 8.57
C TYR A 126 -9.04 5.86 9.81
N ALA A 127 -9.79 4.78 9.63
CA ALA A 127 -10.47 4.09 10.72
C ALA A 127 -9.49 3.60 11.78
N PHE A 128 -8.37 2.98 11.38
CA PHE A 128 -7.34 2.53 12.32
C PHE A 128 -6.71 3.73 13.06
N ALA A 129 -6.40 4.83 12.37
CA ALA A 129 -5.85 6.04 13.00
C ALA A 129 -6.80 6.60 14.07
N LYS A 130 -8.11 6.66 13.79
CA LYS A 130 -9.12 7.15 14.75
C LYS A 130 -9.36 6.21 15.92
N LEU A 131 -9.29 4.89 15.71
CA LEU A 131 -9.60 3.88 16.72
C LEU A 131 -8.40 3.52 17.61
N SER A 132 -7.19 3.64 17.10
CA SER A 132 -5.99 3.13 17.78
C SER A 132 -5.52 3.99 18.96
N GLY A 133 -5.73 5.30 18.89
CA GLY A 133 -5.14 6.25 19.83
C GLY A 133 -3.62 6.36 19.75
N LEU A 134 -2.98 5.72 18.75
CA LEU A 134 -1.55 5.80 18.51
C LEU A 134 -1.16 7.10 17.81
N PRO A 135 0.11 7.54 17.90
CA PRO A 135 0.63 8.59 17.06
C PRO A 135 0.43 8.25 15.58
N GLU A 136 -0.09 9.19 14.80
CA GLU A 136 -0.33 8.98 13.36
C GLU A 136 0.96 8.71 12.57
N SER A 137 2.11 9.17 13.09
CA SER A 137 3.42 8.82 12.54
C SER A 137 3.70 7.31 12.51
N GLN A 138 3.07 6.53 13.38
CA GLN A 138 3.18 5.07 13.37
C GLN A 138 2.27 4.40 12.34
N ILE A 139 1.40 5.12 11.62
CA ILE A 139 0.32 4.55 10.82
C ILE A 139 0.46 5.00 9.37
N LEU A 140 0.47 4.05 8.44
CA LEU A 140 0.37 4.31 7.00
C LEU A 140 -0.45 3.23 6.31
N GLY A 141 -1.14 3.62 5.27
CA GLY A 141 -1.76 2.69 4.33
C GLY A 141 -0.83 2.41 3.15
N SER A 142 -0.88 1.20 2.60
CA SER A 142 -0.16 0.88 1.36
C SER A 142 -0.58 1.79 0.19
N GLY A 143 -1.80 2.30 0.23
CA GLY A 143 -2.33 3.31 -0.69
C GLY A 143 -1.97 3.06 -2.15
N THR A 144 -1.51 4.10 -2.83
CA THR A 144 -1.15 4.05 -4.25
C THR A 144 0.28 3.56 -4.52
N ALA A 145 0.98 2.96 -3.56
CA ALA A 145 2.32 2.40 -3.80
C ALA A 145 2.32 1.35 -4.91
N LEU A 146 1.33 0.46 -4.95
CA LEU A 146 1.18 -0.53 -6.02
C LEU A 146 0.74 0.12 -7.33
N ASP A 147 -0.17 1.10 -7.30
CA ASP A 147 -0.62 1.81 -8.51
C ASP A 147 0.55 2.56 -9.16
N THR A 148 1.41 3.17 -8.35
CA THR A 148 2.68 3.75 -8.78
C THR A 148 3.59 2.71 -9.46
N ALA A 149 3.67 1.49 -8.93
CA ALA A 149 4.43 0.42 -9.58
C ALA A 149 3.82 -0.01 -10.91
N ARG A 150 2.49 -0.07 -11.03
CA ARG A 150 1.78 -0.34 -12.29
C ARG A 150 2.03 0.76 -13.33
N LEU A 151 1.94 2.01 -12.91
CA LEU A 151 2.27 3.17 -13.74
C LEU A 151 3.69 3.06 -14.31
N ARG A 152 4.68 2.85 -13.45
CA ARG A 152 6.08 2.73 -13.88
C ARG A 152 6.30 1.54 -14.80
N CYS A 153 5.67 0.41 -14.54
CA CYS A 153 5.72 -0.76 -15.40
C CYS A 153 5.13 -0.48 -16.80
N ARG A 154 4.01 0.27 -16.88
CA ARG A 154 3.40 0.64 -18.17
C ARG A 154 4.27 1.62 -18.95
N LEU A 155 4.82 2.65 -18.28
CA LEU A 155 5.75 3.62 -18.90
C LEU A 155 7.06 2.95 -19.31
N SER A 156 7.60 2.04 -18.49
CA SER A 156 8.80 1.24 -18.81
C SER A 156 8.64 0.46 -20.11
N ARG A 157 7.50 -0.17 -20.30
CA ARG A 157 7.20 -0.90 -21.54
C ARG A 157 7.04 0.02 -22.76
N HIS A 158 6.50 1.21 -22.55
CA HIS A 158 6.32 2.20 -23.63
C HIS A 158 7.67 2.72 -24.12
N TYR A 159 8.55 3.12 -23.18
CA TYR A 159 9.84 3.73 -23.51
C TYR A 159 11.01 2.74 -23.66
N GLY A 160 10.82 1.46 -23.32
CA GLY A 160 11.92 0.48 -23.33
C GLY A 160 13.01 0.74 -22.29
N VAL A 161 12.71 1.43 -21.19
CA VAL A 161 13.65 1.76 -20.11
C VAL A 161 13.28 1.07 -18.81
N SER A 162 14.24 0.89 -17.90
CA SER A 162 13.96 0.30 -16.58
C SER A 162 13.02 1.18 -15.76
N GLU A 163 12.09 0.55 -15.02
CA GLU A 163 11.20 1.22 -14.06
C GLU A 163 11.98 2.07 -13.04
N LYS A 164 13.24 1.75 -12.77
CA LYS A 164 14.11 2.48 -11.84
C LYS A 164 14.46 3.88 -12.33
N ASN A 165 14.39 4.11 -13.63
CA ASN A 165 14.66 5.42 -14.25
C ASN A 165 13.40 6.30 -14.32
N ILE A 166 12.24 5.77 -13.94
CA ILE A 166 10.95 6.46 -14.04
C ILE A 166 10.53 6.96 -12.66
N HIS A 167 10.44 8.26 -12.52
CA HIS A 167 9.99 8.96 -11.32
C HIS A 167 8.60 9.56 -11.56
N ALA A 168 7.61 8.67 -11.64
CA ALA A 168 6.20 9.02 -11.75
C ALA A 168 5.45 8.32 -10.61
N TYR A 169 4.37 8.95 -10.13
CA TYR A 169 3.63 8.52 -8.95
C TYR A 169 2.13 8.62 -9.19
N VAL A 170 1.36 7.85 -8.45
CA VAL A 170 -0.10 7.95 -8.42
C VAL A 170 -0.50 8.58 -7.09
N PHE A 171 -1.36 9.58 -7.13
CA PHE A 171 -1.91 10.30 -5.98
C PHE A 171 -3.40 10.05 -5.85
N GLY A 172 -3.93 10.40 -4.69
CA GLY A 172 -5.36 10.29 -4.40
C GLY A 172 -5.74 9.00 -3.69
N GLU A 173 -6.99 8.65 -3.79
CA GLU A 173 -7.58 7.40 -3.28
C GLU A 173 -6.93 6.19 -3.96
N HIS A 174 -6.68 5.10 -3.24
CA HIS A 174 -6.43 3.81 -3.88
C HIS A 174 -7.74 3.28 -4.49
N GLY A 175 -8.13 3.81 -5.63
CA GLY A 175 -9.40 3.55 -6.30
C GLY A 175 -9.61 4.41 -7.55
N ASP A 176 -10.88 4.58 -7.93
CA ASP A 176 -11.28 5.18 -9.21
C ASP A 176 -10.93 6.68 -9.34
N THR A 177 -10.72 7.38 -8.22
CA THR A 177 -10.40 8.81 -8.20
C THR A 177 -8.91 9.10 -8.09
N SER A 178 -8.06 8.08 -8.19
CA SER A 178 -6.60 8.28 -8.26
C SER A 178 -6.22 8.94 -9.58
N PHE A 179 -5.10 9.66 -9.56
CA PHE A 179 -4.58 10.33 -10.74
C PHE A 179 -3.05 10.36 -10.75
N VAL A 180 -2.49 10.63 -11.91
CA VAL A 180 -1.05 10.83 -12.08
C VAL A 180 -0.78 12.33 -12.17
N PRO A 181 0.02 12.92 -11.27
CA PRO A 181 0.50 14.29 -11.44
C PRO A 181 1.58 14.31 -12.53
N TRP A 182 1.13 14.38 -13.78
CA TRP A 182 1.99 14.34 -14.97
C TRP A 182 3.02 15.46 -15.01
N SER A 183 2.70 16.60 -14.39
CA SER A 183 3.64 17.72 -14.22
C SER A 183 4.87 17.34 -13.37
N ARG A 184 4.79 16.23 -12.65
CA ARG A 184 5.85 15.69 -11.77
C ARG A 184 6.34 14.31 -12.19
N ALA A 185 6.11 13.93 -13.45
CA ALA A 185 6.65 12.72 -14.03
C ALA A 185 7.97 13.01 -14.75
N PHE A 186 9.02 12.24 -14.39
CA PHE A 186 10.37 12.38 -14.93
C PHE A 186 10.93 11.03 -15.35
N VAL A 187 11.76 11.03 -16.38
CA VAL A 187 12.57 9.88 -16.80
C VAL A 187 14.00 10.35 -16.91
N ALA A 188 14.91 9.71 -16.19
CA ALA A 188 16.33 10.03 -16.19
C ALA A 188 16.68 11.53 -15.97
N GLY A 189 15.82 12.26 -15.23
CA GLY A 189 16.02 13.68 -14.92
C GLY A 189 15.36 14.65 -15.91
N ALA A 190 14.90 14.19 -17.07
CA ALA A 190 14.08 14.98 -17.98
C ALA A 190 12.59 14.88 -17.58
N THR A 191 11.81 15.93 -17.79
CA THR A 191 10.36 15.83 -17.68
C THR A 191 9.83 14.79 -18.67
N LEU A 192 8.66 14.23 -18.39
CA LEU A 192 8.11 13.21 -19.28
C LEU A 192 7.92 13.76 -20.71
N ASP A 193 7.51 15.03 -20.86
CA ASP A 193 7.33 15.67 -22.18
C ASP A 193 8.66 15.88 -22.92
N GLU A 194 9.74 16.20 -22.21
CA GLU A 194 11.08 16.29 -22.81
C GLU A 194 11.59 14.92 -23.21
N PHE A 195 11.41 13.93 -22.33
CA PHE A 195 11.86 12.55 -22.59
C PHE A 195 11.09 11.93 -23.76
N ASP A 196 9.79 12.19 -23.88
CA ASP A 196 8.96 11.71 -25.00
C ASP A 196 9.49 12.21 -26.34
N LYS A 197 9.90 13.48 -26.43
CA LYS A 197 10.54 14.04 -27.62
C LYS A 197 11.87 13.36 -27.96
N ILE A 198 12.74 13.19 -26.96
CA ILE A 198 14.02 12.51 -27.11
C ILE A 198 13.82 11.07 -27.60
N ALA A 199 12.89 10.35 -26.97
CA ALA A 199 12.59 8.97 -27.32
C ALA A 199 12.07 8.81 -28.76
N HIS A 200 11.26 9.77 -29.24
CA HIS A 200 10.77 9.78 -30.63
C HIS A 200 11.86 10.15 -31.65
N GLU A 201 12.86 10.96 -31.28
CA GLU A 201 14.02 11.22 -32.14
C GLU A 201 14.84 9.94 -32.38
N ASP A 202 15.02 9.12 -31.32
CA ASP A 202 15.78 7.88 -31.37
C ASP A 202 14.97 6.70 -31.95
N GLN A 203 13.67 6.66 -31.69
CA GLN A 203 12.75 5.58 -32.07
C GLN A 203 11.57 6.14 -32.86
N LYS A 204 11.78 6.40 -34.15
CA LYS A 204 10.79 7.05 -35.04
C LYS A 204 9.45 6.33 -35.18
N ASP A 205 9.43 5.02 -34.95
CA ASP A 205 8.23 4.18 -35.02
C ASP A 205 7.51 4.03 -33.66
N MET A 206 8.02 4.65 -32.59
CA MET A 206 7.39 4.62 -31.28
C MET A 206 6.07 5.41 -31.33
N PRO A 207 4.92 4.84 -30.88
CA PRO A 207 3.66 5.58 -30.84
C PRO A 207 3.72 6.68 -29.78
N PRO A 208 2.97 7.79 -29.94
CA PRO A 208 2.85 8.80 -28.88
C PRO A 208 2.30 8.19 -27.58
N LEU A 209 2.76 8.73 -26.45
CA LEU A 209 2.25 8.30 -25.14
C LEU A 209 0.78 8.72 -24.97
N ASP A 210 -0.10 7.75 -24.85
CA ASP A 210 -1.50 7.98 -24.46
C ASP A 210 -1.61 7.93 -22.94
N ARG A 211 -1.70 9.11 -22.30
CA ARG A 211 -1.78 9.26 -20.84
C ARG A 211 -3.10 8.75 -20.27
N GLU A 212 -4.17 8.81 -21.03
CA GLU A 212 -5.49 8.31 -20.63
C GLU A 212 -5.47 6.77 -20.60
N GLU A 213 -4.93 6.13 -21.64
CA GLU A 213 -4.73 4.68 -21.68
C GLU A 213 -3.83 4.19 -20.53
N VAL A 214 -2.76 4.93 -20.22
CA VAL A 214 -1.88 4.58 -19.09
C VAL A 214 -2.61 4.66 -17.77
N LEU A 215 -3.42 5.68 -17.53
CA LEU A 215 -4.21 5.82 -16.32
C LEU A 215 -5.29 4.73 -16.22
N GLU A 216 -5.99 4.45 -17.32
CA GLU A 216 -6.96 3.36 -17.41
C GLU A 216 -6.32 2.00 -17.11
N TYR A 217 -5.12 1.74 -17.65
CA TYR A 217 -4.35 0.55 -17.31
C TYR A 217 -4.07 0.45 -15.81
N VAL A 218 -3.72 1.56 -15.15
CA VAL A 218 -3.47 1.59 -13.70
C VAL A 218 -4.74 1.22 -12.93
N HIS A 219 -5.87 1.85 -13.25
CA HIS A 219 -7.16 1.64 -12.59
C HIS A 219 -7.68 0.21 -12.78
N THR A 220 -7.57 -0.33 -14.00
CA THR A 220 -8.16 -1.64 -14.34
C THR A 220 -7.24 -2.83 -14.09
N SER A 221 -5.95 -2.60 -13.82
CA SER A 221 -4.99 -3.70 -13.60
C SER A 221 -5.42 -4.68 -12.52
N GLY A 222 -5.94 -4.19 -11.39
CA GLY A 222 -6.39 -5.03 -10.28
C GLY A 222 -7.55 -5.94 -10.69
N SER A 223 -8.61 -5.37 -11.24
CA SER A 223 -9.80 -6.09 -11.71
C SER A 223 -9.46 -7.08 -12.82
N THR A 224 -8.58 -6.68 -13.76
CA THR A 224 -8.11 -7.55 -14.84
C THR A 224 -7.36 -8.78 -14.31
N VAL A 225 -6.48 -8.62 -13.32
CA VAL A 225 -5.77 -9.74 -12.69
C VAL A 225 -6.75 -10.63 -11.95
N ILE A 226 -7.70 -10.07 -11.21
CA ILE A 226 -8.75 -10.85 -10.50
C ILE A 226 -9.59 -11.65 -11.49
N ALA A 227 -10.04 -11.04 -12.58
CA ALA A 227 -10.82 -11.74 -13.61
C ALA A 227 -10.07 -12.92 -14.24
N LYS A 228 -8.75 -12.82 -14.39
CA LYS A 228 -7.92 -13.86 -15.03
C LYS A 228 -7.46 -14.96 -14.09
N LYS A 229 -7.23 -14.70 -12.80
CA LYS A 229 -6.66 -15.68 -11.86
C LYS A 229 -7.36 -15.76 -10.50
N GLY A 230 -8.51 -15.10 -10.34
CA GLY A 230 -9.34 -15.14 -9.14
C GLY A 230 -8.97 -14.15 -8.04
N ALA A 231 -7.70 -13.80 -7.89
CA ALA A 231 -7.23 -12.83 -6.88
C ALA A 231 -5.91 -12.16 -7.30
N THR A 232 -5.64 -10.97 -6.76
CA THR A 232 -4.35 -10.28 -6.90
C THR A 232 -3.62 -10.29 -5.56
N PHE A 233 -2.37 -10.73 -5.52
CA PHE A 233 -1.60 -10.84 -4.27
C PHE A 233 -0.07 -10.75 -4.47
N TYR A 234 0.51 -11.12 -5.60
CA TYR A 234 1.98 -11.08 -5.77
C TYR A 234 2.54 -9.66 -5.73
N ALA A 235 2.00 -8.77 -6.56
CA ALA A 235 2.52 -7.41 -6.67
C ALA A 235 2.26 -6.59 -5.40
N VAL A 236 1.09 -6.77 -4.77
CA VAL A 236 0.79 -6.11 -3.49
C VAL A 236 1.73 -6.60 -2.39
N ALA A 237 2.02 -7.91 -2.32
CA ALA A 237 2.97 -8.45 -1.34
C ALA A 237 4.37 -7.86 -1.52
N VAL A 238 4.87 -7.78 -2.76
CA VAL A 238 6.18 -7.17 -3.06
C VAL A 238 6.19 -5.67 -2.70
N SER A 239 5.09 -4.94 -2.96
CA SER A 239 4.93 -3.54 -2.60
C SER A 239 4.98 -3.33 -1.09
N VAL A 240 4.22 -4.11 -0.32
CA VAL A 240 4.21 -4.05 1.15
C VAL A 240 5.57 -4.44 1.74
N CYS A 241 6.20 -5.50 1.25
CA CYS A 241 7.55 -5.88 1.67
C CYS A 241 8.58 -4.79 1.37
N ARG A 242 8.42 -4.03 0.27
CA ARG A 242 9.26 -2.85 0.02
C ARG A 242 9.03 -1.78 1.08
N LEU A 243 7.78 -1.49 1.48
CA LEU A 243 7.49 -0.56 2.57
C LEU A 243 8.14 -1.04 3.88
N CYS A 244 8.03 -2.32 4.22
CA CYS A 244 8.72 -2.88 5.39
C CYS A 244 10.23 -2.63 5.34
N SER A 245 10.87 -2.88 4.18
CA SER A 245 12.31 -2.63 4.01
C SER A 245 12.67 -1.16 4.19
N LEU A 246 11.80 -0.23 3.81
CA LEU A 246 12.04 1.21 3.96
C LEU A 246 11.89 1.66 5.41
N LEU A 247 10.89 1.13 6.11
CA LEU A 247 10.65 1.41 7.52
C LEU A 247 11.74 0.82 8.43
N LEU A 248 12.39 -0.27 8.02
CA LEU A 248 13.52 -0.89 8.74
C LEU A 248 14.88 -0.36 8.27
N ALA A 249 14.93 0.53 7.29
CA ALA A 249 16.17 1.10 6.77
C ALA A 249 16.72 2.18 7.72
N ALA A 250 18.04 2.43 7.65
CA ALA A 250 18.69 3.47 8.46
C ALA A 250 18.43 4.90 7.98
N SER A 251 17.75 5.09 6.84
CA SER A 251 17.51 6.40 6.23
C SER A 251 16.07 6.54 5.75
N ASP A 252 15.57 7.76 5.82
CA ASP A 252 14.24 8.08 5.31
C ASP A 252 14.16 7.98 3.78
N THR A 253 13.01 7.60 3.28
CA THR A 253 12.73 7.50 1.84
C THR A 253 11.38 8.12 1.53
N ILE A 254 11.28 8.80 0.38
CA ILE A 254 10.04 9.42 -0.08
C ILE A 254 9.28 8.46 -0.98
N VAL A 255 8.03 8.16 -0.62
CA VAL A 255 7.14 7.23 -1.33
C VAL A 255 5.71 7.75 -1.36
N SER A 256 4.90 7.25 -2.31
CA SER A 256 3.46 7.52 -2.34
C SER A 256 2.75 6.47 -1.47
N VAL A 257 2.18 6.91 -0.36
CA VAL A 257 1.45 6.08 0.62
C VAL A 257 0.30 6.88 1.22
N SER A 258 -0.70 6.18 1.73
CA SER A 258 -1.85 6.78 2.39
C SER A 258 -1.52 7.19 3.81
N THR A 259 -1.69 8.47 4.13
CA THR A 259 -1.42 9.06 5.44
C THR A 259 -2.50 10.08 5.78
N MET A 260 -2.71 10.35 7.07
CA MET A 260 -3.61 11.39 7.53
C MET A 260 -3.10 12.77 7.09
N LEU A 261 -3.97 13.60 6.53
CA LEU A 261 -3.66 14.97 6.14
C LEU A 261 -4.26 15.97 7.13
N HIS A 262 -3.47 17.01 7.44
CA HIS A 262 -3.77 18.05 8.44
C HIS A 262 -3.64 19.47 7.86
N GLY A 263 -4.06 19.67 6.63
CA GLY A 263 -4.01 20.98 5.93
C GLY A 263 -3.05 20.97 4.74
N GLU A 264 -2.32 19.88 4.52
CA GLU A 264 -1.52 19.74 3.31
C GLU A 264 -2.43 19.78 2.08
N TYR A 265 -2.06 20.57 1.09
CA TYR A 265 -2.87 20.86 -0.10
C TYR A 265 -4.27 21.44 0.21
N GLY A 266 -4.49 22.01 1.43
CA GLY A 266 -5.80 22.47 1.88
C GLY A 266 -6.79 21.35 2.22
N ILE A 267 -6.28 20.13 2.46
CA ILE A 267 -7.09 18.93 2.76
C ILE A 267 -6.83 18.52 4.22
N GLU A 268 -7.89 18.28 4.97
CA GLU A 268 -7.85 17.91 6.38
C GLU A 268 -8.70 16.68 6.65
N ASP A 269 -8.39 15.94 7.72
CA ASP A 269 -9.20 14.87 8.30
C ASP A 269 -9.61 13.78 7.29
N VAL A 270 -8.65 13.30 6.53
CA VAL A 270 -8.79 12.14 5.63
C VAL A 270 -7.42 11.52 5.38
N CYS A 271 -7.38 10.19 5.29
CA CYS A 271 -6.20 9.50 4.78
C CYS A 271 -6.24 9.45 3.27
N LEU A 272 -5.14 9.83 2.63
CA LEU A 272 -5.04 9.95 1.19
C LEU A 272 -3.59 9.75 0.75
N SER A 273 -3.39 9.17 -0.41
CA SER A 273 -2.04 8.92 -0.92
C SER A 273 -1.45 10.17 -1.57
N THR A 274 -0.36 10.63 -0.96
CA THR A 274 0.54 11.67 -1.50
C THR A 274 1.99 11.26 -1.22
N MET A 275 2.96 12.12 -1.52
CA MET A 275 4.35 11.81 -1.17
C MET A 275 4.56 12.01 0.33
N ALA A 276 5.06 10.96 0.98
CA ALA A 276 5.45 10.99 2.39
C ALA A 276 6.90 10.54 2.56
N SER A 277 7.60 11.18 3.48
CA SER A 277 8.91 10.72 3.97
C SER A 277 8.67 9.70 5.08
N ILE A 278 9.12 8.47 4.86
CA ILE A 278 8.99 7.36 5.80
C ILE A 278 10.35 6.77 6.15
N GLY A 279 10.49 6.25 7.35
CA GLY A 279 11.74 5.64 7.84
C GLY A 279 11.52 4.89 9.15
N PRO A 280 12.59 4.63 9.93
CA PRO A 280 12.51 3.81 11.15
C PRO A 280 11.60 4.39 12.25
N GLU A 281 11.29 5.66 12.19
CA GLU A 281 10.34 6.32 13.11
C GLU A 281 8.91 6.42 12.52
N GLY A 282 8.66 5.75 11.37
CA GLY A 282 7.39 5.77 10.66
C GLY A 282 7.26 6.92 9.67
N VAL A 283 6.10 7.57 9.63
CA VAL A 283 5.80 8.72 8.77
C VAL A 283 6.37 9.97 9.41
N LYS A 284 7.36 10.57 8.78
CA LYS A 284 8.06 11.72 9.29
C LYS A 284 7.43 13.04 8.85
N SER A 285 7.02 13.14 7.60
CA SER A 285 6.39 14.33 7.03
C SER A 285 5.72 14.04 5.70
N ILE A 286 4.75 14.87 5.34
CA ILE A 286 4.19 14.92 3.99
C ILE A 286 5.05 15.84 3.14
N VAL A 287 5.49 15.33 2.00
CA VAL A 287 6.29 16.08 1.03
C VAL A 287 5.34 16.75 0.04
N ARG A 288 5.09 18.03 0.23
CA ARG A 288 4.19 18.82 -0.61
C ARG A 288 4.87 19.17 -1.94
N VAL A 289 4.81 18.24 -2.91
CA VAL A 289 5.27 18.54 -4.27
C VAL A 289 4.33 19.56 -4.91
N PRO A 290 4.84 20.55 -5.65
CA PRO A 290 3.98 21.51 -6.34
C PRO A 290 3.12 20.80 -7.39
N LEU A 291 1.80 20.99 -7.34
CA LEU A 291 0.82 20.50 -8.31
C LEU A 291 0.33 21.66 -9.16
N THR A 292 -0.13 21.37 -10.37
CA THR A 292 -0.90 22.33 -11.16
C THR A 292 -2.28 22.56 -10.53
N GLU A 293 -3.00 23.59 -10.96
CA GLU A 293 -4.37 23.86 -10.49
C GLU A 293 -5.28 22.67 -10.77
N GLU A 294 -5.25 22.11 -11.99
CA GLU A 294 -6.01 20.92 -12.38
C GLU A 294 -5.67 19.69 -11.51
N GLU A 295 -4.38 19.46 -11.26
CA GLU A 295 -3.93 18.33 -10.40
C GLU A 295 -4.37 18.52 -8.94
N THR A 296 -4.38 19.76 -8.45
CA THR A 296 -4.89 20.10 -7.13
C THR A 296 -6.40 19.86 -7.04
N GLU A 297 -7.16 20.24 -8.06
CA GLU A 297 -8.60 19.95 -8.13
C GLU A 297 -8.89 18.44 -8.11
N LYS A 298 -8.10 17.65 -8.85
CA LYS A 298 -8.21 16.17 -8.83
C LYS A 298 -7.92 15.60 -7.44
N LEU A 299 -6.93 16.13 -6.74
CA LEU A 299 -6.61 15.69 -5.38
C LEU A 299 -7.76 16.02 -4.41
N HIS A 300 -8.34 17.21 -4.51
CA HIS A 300 -9.52 17.61 -3.73
C HIS A 300 -10.75 16.75 -4.05
N ALA A 301 -10.99 16.45 -5.31
CA ALA A 301 -12.09 15.56 -5.73
C ALA A 301 -11.93 14.17 -5.11
N SER A 302 -10.71 13.63 -5.12
CA SER A 302 -10.39 12.34 -4.50
C SER A 302 -10.59 12.36 -2.98
N ALA A 303 -10.12 13.40 -2.29
CA ALA A 303 -10.35 13.58 -0.86
C ALA A 303 -11.85 13.66 -0.52
N ASN A 304 -12.62 14.41 -1.30
CA ASN A 304 -14.06 14.55 -1.10
C ASN A 304 -14.81 13.24 -1.33
N ALA A 305 -14.40 12.43 -2.30
CA ALA A 305 -14.96 11.10 -2.52
C ALA A 305 -14.80 10.20 -1.28
N LEU A 306 -13.61 10.20 -0.67
CA LEU A 306 -13.36 9.46 0.57
C LEU A 306 -14.17 10.01 1.76
N LYS A 307 -14.19 11.33 1.97
CA LYS A 307 -14.98 11.97 3.04
C LYS A 307 -16.46 11.65 2.94
N ASN A 308 -17.01 11.61 1.72
CA ASN A 308 -18.39 11.22 1.49
C ASN A 308 -18.69 9.77 1.91
N VAL A 309 -17.75 8.85 1.76
CA VAL A 309 -17.90 7.48 2.25
C VAL A 309 -17.72 7.43 3.77
N ILE A 310 -16.71 8.13 4.31
CA ILE A 310 -16.46 8.20 5.76
C ILE A 310 -17.68 8.74 6.51
N ALA A 311 -18.38 9.74 5.97
CA ALA A 311 -19.59 10.29 6.58
C ALA A 311 -20.80 9.32 6.64
N GLN A 312 -20.75 8.20 5.91
CA GLN A 312 -21.81 7.21 5.83
C GLN A 312 -21.51 5.93 6.62
N ILE A 313 -20.35 5.83 7.22
CA ILE A 313 -19.96 4.68 8.04
C ILE A 313 -19.96 5.02 9.52
N ASP A 314 -20.19 4.01 10.34
CA ASP A 314 -20.07 4.10 11.80
C ASP A 314 -18.65 3.68 12.22
N LEU A 315 -17.90 4.63 12.81
CA LEU A 315 -16.54 4.44 13.31
C LEU A 315 -16.52 4.19 14.81
#